data_aa4fe4777b97181b8e5d2f9a80b90b29
#
_entry.id   aa4fe4777b97181b8e5d2f9a80b90b29
#
_cell.length_a   1.000
_cell.length_b   1.000
_cell.length_c   1.000
_cell.angle_alpha   90.00
_cell.angle_beta   90.00
_cell.angle_gamma   90.00
#
_symmetry.space_group_name_H-M   'P 1'
#
loop_
_entity.id
_entity.type
_entity.pdbx_description
1 polymer ?
#
loop_
_entity_poly.entity_id
_entity_poly.type
_entity_poly.pdbx_seq_one_letter_code
_entity_poly.pdbx_strand_id
1 'polypeptide(L)'
;DVYKRQGLTLAIYWLGAVLIQQIALTAVQDRITLFSNVVVFSTYATYVVMSFMMLVMIFMMLPAAQVSAERINEVLERDVNIKEGSVSEGREQGTVEFKNVSFRYPHASEDELSNISFKINKGQTLAIIGATGSGKTTLISLIPRFYDATDGEVLVDGVNVKNYKFDTLYDKLGYVTQKAVLFAGSIRENVFFGESAAPETDEELKNAIELSQAEEFVDKLPDGTEHMISQMGRNVSGGQKPVSYTHLRAHETRSNL
;
A
#
# COMPACT_ATOMS: atom_id res chain seq x y z
N ASP A 1 21.95 -7.13 -38.07
CA ASP A 1 20.68 -7.29 -38.83
C ASP A 1 20.38 -6.17 -39.81
N VAL A 2 20.92 -4.96 -39.61
CA VAL A 2 20.81 -3.85 -40.56
C VAL A 2 21.40 -4.25 -41.93
N TYR A 3 22.57 -4.90 -41.92
CA TYR A 3 23.24 -5.35 -43.14
C TYR A 3 22.46 -6.40 -43.93
N LYS A 4 21.75 -7.31 -43.27
CA LYS A 4 20.91 -8.31 -43.92
C LYS A 4 19.72 -7.67 -44.63
N ARG A 5 19.11 -6.67 -44.03
CA ARG A 5 18.02 -5.89 -44.62
C ARG A 5 18.50 -5.09 -45.84
N GLN A 6 19.65 -4.43 -45.68
CA GLN A 6 20.26 -3.70 -46.82
C GLN A 6 20.62 -4.63 -47.95
N GLY A 7 21.19 -5.81 -47.68
CA GLY A 7 21.48 -6.84 -48.68
C GLY A 7 20.23 -7.30 -49.44
N LEU A 8 19.13 -7.55 -48.72
CA LEU A 8 17.84 -7.91 -49.33
C LEU A 8 17.31 -6.80 -50.26
N THR A 9 17.33 -5.58 -49.77
CA THR A 9 16.87 -4.42 -50.54
C THR A 9 17.71 -4.22 -51.82
N LEU A 10 19.03 -4.33 -51.69
CA LEU A 10 19.93 -4.24 -52.85
C LEU A 10 19.68 -5.36 -53.88
N ALA A 11 19.47 -6.60 -53.39
CA ALA A 11 19.17 -7.73 -54.27
C ALA A 11 17.85 -7.53 -55.06
N ILE A 12 16.81 -7.01 -54.36
CA ILE A 12 15.50 -6.75 -55.00
C ILE A 12 15.62 -5.66 -56.08
N TYR A 13 16.32 -4.57 -55.79
CA TYR A 13 16.49 -3.50 -56.79
C TYR A 13 17.42 -3.91 -57.93
N TRP A 14 18.49 -4.67 -57.66
CA TRP A 14 19.36 -5.18 -58.70
C TRP A 14 18.59 -6.13 -59.66
N LEU A 15 17.85 -7.09 -59.13
CA LEU A 15 17.02 -7.99 -59.91
C LEU A 15 15.94 -7.24 -60.69
N GLY A 16 15.30 -6.28 -60.05
CA GLY A 16 14.32 -5.42 -60.71
C GLY A 16 14.90 -4.64 -61.89
N ALA A 17 16.11 -4.09 -61.71
CA ALA A 17 16.81 -3.38 -62.78
C ALA A 17 17.15 -4.28 -63.97
N VAL A 18 17.62 -5.52 -63.72
CA VAL A 18 17.89 -6.52 -64.75
C VAL A 18 16.62 -6.86 -65.53
N LEU A 19 15.49 -7.08 -64.85
CA LEU A 19 14.20 -7.41 -65.48
C LEU A 19 13.68 -6.24 -66.33
N ILE A 20 13.82 -4.99 -65.85
CA ILE A 20 13.41 -3.79 -66.61
C ILE A 20 14.24 -3.63 -67.90
N GLN A 21 15.53 -3.96 -67.88
CA GLN A 21 16.38 -3.91 -69.09
C GLN A 21 15.97 -4.92 -70.16
N GLN A 22 15.34 -6.04 -69.80
CA GLN A 22 14.85 -7.02 -70.76
C GLN A 22 13.58 -6.58 -71.53
N ILE A 23 12.87 -5.57 -71.03
CA ILE A 23 11.68 -5.04 -71.67
C ILE A 23 12.08 -4.06 -72.82
N ALA A 24 11.44 -4.19 -73.96
CA ALA A 24 11.72 -3.33 -75.11
C ALA A 24 11.61 -1.81 -74.76
N LEU A 25 12.47 -1.00 -75.34
CA LEU A 25 12.50 0.47 -75.10
C LEU A 25 11.19 1.16 -75.50
N THR A 26 10.45 0.58 -76.46
CA THR A 26 9.14 1.08 -76.92
C THR A 26 8.00 0.78 -75.94
N ALA A 27 8.14 -0.20 -75.03
CA ALA A 27 7.13 -0.59 -74.06
C ALA A 27 7.27 0.21 -72.73
N VAL A 28 7.13 1.51 -72.79
CA VAL A 28 7.35 2.40 -71.63
C VAL A 28 6.37 2.12 -70.51
N GLN A 29 5.12 1.80 -70.78
CA GLN A 29 4.11 1.50 -69.78
C GLN A 29 4.47 0.24 -68.97
N ASP A 30 4.95 -0.81 -69.64
CA ASP A 30 5.35 -2.05 -68.98
C ASP A 30 6.56 -1.85 -68.06
N ARG A 31 7.52 -1.01 -68.46
CA ARG A 31 8.66 -0.61 -67.65
C ARG A 31 8.23 0.13 -66.39
N ILE A 32 7.30 1.07 -66.48
CA ILE A 32 6.75 1.84 -65.36
C ILE A 32 6.01 0.88 -64.42
N THR A 33 5.22 -0.01 -64.93
CA THR A 33 4.47 -1.00 -64.13
C THR A 33 5.42 -1.93 -63.41
N LEU A 34 6.47 -2.46 -64.07
CA LEU A 34 7.44 -3.32 -63.42
C LEU A 34 8.24 -2.58 -62.33
N PHE A 35 8.64 -1.35 -62.58
CA PHE A 35 9.30 -0.51 -61.57
C PHE A 35 8.41 -0.31 -60.34
N SER A 36 7.15 0.04 -60.51
CA SER A 36 6.18 0.17 -59.45
C SER A 36 6.03 -1.13 -58.66
N ASN A 37 5.94 -2.27 -59.33
CA ASN A 37 5.85 -3.59 -58.69
C ASN A 37 7.11 -3.92 -57.87
N VAL A 38 8.31 -3.58 -58.34
CA VAL A 38 9.57 -3.77 -57.56
C VAL A 38 9.58 -2.91 -56.30
N VAL A 39 9.11 -1.67 -56.36
CA VAL A 39 9.00 -0.79 -55.19
C VAL A 39 8.01 -1.34 -54.17
N VAL A 40 6.81 -1.75 -54.63
CA VAL A 40 5.77 -2.37 -53.81
C VAL A 40 6.30 -3.67 -53.15
N PHE A 41 6.95 -4.54 -53.93
CA PHE A 41 7.53 -5.77 -53.41
C PHE A 41 8.60 -5.53 -52.36
N SER A 42 9.48 -4.54 -52.59
CA SER A 42 10.53 -4.14 -51.62
C SER A 42 9.89 -3.67 -50.30
N THR A 43 8.81 -2.94 -50.39
CA THR A 43 8.06 -2.46 -49.21
C THR A 43 7.45 -3.61 -48.43
N TYR A 44 6.76 -4.54 -49.10
CA TYR A 44 6.21 -5.74 -48.44
C TYR A 44 7.29 -6.65 -47.87
N ALA A 45 8.40 -6.86 -48.57
CA ALA A 45 9.54 -7.61 -48.05
C ALA A 45 10.06 -7.02 -46.76
N THR A 46 10.13 -5.70 -46.68
CA THR A 46 10.52 -4.98 -45.44
C THR A 46 9.51 -5.20 -44.31
N TYR A 47 8.21 -5.13 -44.59
CA TYR A 47 7.15 -5.38 -43.60
C TYR A 47 7.19 -6.83 -43.06
N VAL A 48 7.43 -7.80 -43.93
CA VAL A 48 7.58 -9.21 -43.48
C VAL A 48 8.74 -9.36 -42.52
N VAL A 49 9.90 -8.79 -42.84
CA VAL A 49 11.06 -8.82 -41.93
C VAL A 49 10.75 -8.13 -40.60
N MET A 50 10.11 -6.96 -40.64
CA MET A 50 9.71 -6.26 -39.40
C MET A 50 8.70 -7.07 -38.58
N SER A 51 7.75 -7.71 -39.21
CA SER A 51 6.76 -8.56 -38.52
C SER A 51 7.42 -9.74 -37.79
N PHE A 52 8.41 -10.38 -38.42
CA PHE A 52 9.19 -11.44 -37.77
C PHE A 52 10.02 -10.89 -36.57
N MET A 53 10.62 -9.72 -36.72
CA MET A 53 11.36 -9.08 -35.61
C MET A 53 10.43 -8.77 -34.45
N MET A 54 9.23 -8.26 -34.73
CA MET A 54 8.23 -7.97 -33.70
C MET A 54 7.75 -9.25 -33.01
N LEU A 55 7.55 -10.33 -33.76
CA LEU A 55 7.19 -11.63 -33.20
C LEU A 55 8.25 -12.15 -32.23
N VAL A 56 9.53 -12.07 -32.62
CA VAL A 56 10.65 -12.47 -31.72
C VAL A 56 10.66 -11.62 -30.46
N MET A 57 10.45 -10.30 -30.58
CA MET A 57 10.38 -9.39 -29.42
C MET A 57 9.25 -9.79 -28.46
N ILE A 58 8.08 -10.11 -28.99
CA ILE A 58 6.94 -10.56 -28.17
C ILE A 58 7.29 -11.85 -27.41
N PHE A 59 7.88 -12.84 -28.11
CA PHE A 59 8.31 -14.09 -27.46
C PHE A 59 9.36 -13.87 -26.36
N MET A 60 10.23 -12.88 -26.50
CA MET A 60 11.21 -12.52 -25.47
C MET A 60 10.56 -11.84 -24.26
N MET A 61 9.50 -11.06 -24.46
CA MET A 61 8.81 -10.34 -23.38
C MET A 61 7.80 -11.22 -22.64
N LEU A 62 7.25 -12.25 -23.27
CA LEU A 62 6.19 -13.09 -22.73
C LEU A 62 6.53 -13.73 -21.37
N PRO A 63 7.71 -14.33 -21.15
CA PRO A 63 8.07 -14.91 -19.85
C PRO A 63 8.14 -13.87 -18.72
N ALA A 64 8.66 -12.69 -19.01
CA ALA A 64 8.73 -11.60 -18.02
C ALA A 64 7.32 -11.09 -17.65
N ALA A 65 6.43 -10.97 -18.63
CA ALA A 65 5.04 -10.58 -18.40
C ALA A 65 4.29 -11.66 -17.58
N GLN A 66 4.51 -12.93 -17.86
CA GLN A 66 3.90 -14.03 -17.12
C GLN A 66 4.33 -14.02 -15.65
N VAL A 67 5.63 -13.93 -15.35
CA VAL A 67 6.13 -13.87 -13.96
C VAL A 67 5.57 -12.64 -13.22
N SER A 68 5.46 -11.52 -13.91
CA SER A 68 4.87 -10.31 -13.31
C SER A 68 3.38 -10.49 -13.00
N ALA A 69 2.63 -11.11 -13.91
CA ALA A 69 1.22 -11.42 -13.71
C ALA A 69 1.00 -12.42 -12.55
N GLU A 70 1.84 -13.46 -12.45
CA GLU A 70 1.79 -14.44 -11.35
C GLU A 70 1.99 -13.74 -9.98
N ARG A 71 2.98 -12.85 -9.87
CA ARG A 71 3.22 -12.10 -8.62
C ARG A 71 2.07 -11.17 -8.24
N ILE A 72 1.45 -10.54 -9.23
CA ILE A 72 0.27 -9.69 -9.00
C ILE A 72 -0.91 -10.54 -8.54
N ASN A 73 -1.16 -11.65 -9.22
CA ASN A 73 -2.24 -12.56 -8.85
C ASN A 73 -2.04 -13.18 -7.48
N GLU A 74 -0.81 -13.55 -7.10
CA GLU A 74 -0.50 -14.05 -5.75
C GLU A 74 -0.95 -13.08 -4.65
N VAL A 75 -0.83 -11.77 -4.89
CA VAL A 75 -1.29 -10.74 -3.93
C VAL A 75 -2.81 -10.57 -3.98
N LEU A 76 -3.39 -10.54 -5.19
CA LEU A 76 -4.83 -10.30 -5.38
C LEU A 76 -5.70 -11.48 -4.92
N GLU A 77 -5.20 -12.71 -5.09
CA GLU A 77 -5.89 -13.94 -4.70
C GLU A 77 -5.69 -14.29 -3.22
N ARG A 78 -4.86 -13.52 -2.50
CA ARG A 78 -4.61 -13.79 -1.09
C ARG A 78 -5.84 -13.49 -0.26
N ASP A 79 -6.38 -14.51 0.38
CA ASP A 79 -7.50 -14.36 1.29
C ASP A 79 -7.14 -13.48 2.50
N VAL A 80 -8.03 -12.55 2.84
CA VAL A 80 -7.93 -11.76 4.07
C VAL A 80 -8.41 -12.64 5.23
N ASN A 81 -7.49 -13.03 6.11
CA ASN A 81 -7.78 -13.93 7.23
C ASN A 81 -8.72 -13.30 8.28
N ILE A 82 -8.62 -11.98 8.49
CA ILE A 82 -9.41 -11.24 9.47
C ILE A 82 -10.63 -10.65 8.75
N LYS A 83 -11.79 -11.28 8.93
CA LYS A 83 -13.05 -10.85 8.31
C LYS A 83 -13.82 -9.94 9.26
N GLU A 84 -14.42 -8.90 8.71
CA GLU A 84 -15.26 -7.97 9.46
C GLU A 84 -16.46 -8.66 10.10
N GLY A 85 -16.83 -8.22 11.31
CA GLY A 85 -18.06 -8.64 11.98
C GLY A 85 -19.24 -7.76 11.57
N SER A 86 -20.36 -7.89 12.28
CA SER A 86 -21.60 -7.18 11.97
C SER A 86 -22.10 -6.25 13.08
N VAL A 87 -21.46 -6.26 14.25
CA VAL A 87 -21.91 -5.49 15.42
C VAL A 87 -21.42 -4.05 15.30
N SER A 88 -22.35 -3.10 15.45
CA SER A 88 -22.09 -1.67 15.42
C SER A 88 -22.27 -0.97 16.79
N GLU A 89 -22.60 -1.70 17.85
CA GLU A 89 -22.78 -1.14 19.19
C GLU A 89 -22.25 -2.10 20.26
N GLY A 90 -21.62 -1.55 21.31
CA GLY A 90 -21.21 -2.27 22.51
C GLY A 90 -22.30 -2.33 23.57
N ARG A 91 -22.23 -3.28 24.49
CA ARG A 91 -23.16 -3.43 25.62
C ARG A 91 -22.75 -2.61 26.85
N GLU A 92 -21.48 -2.39 27.02
CA GLU A 92 -20.85 -1.64 28.11
C GLU A 92 -20.03 -0.51 27.50
N GLN A 93 -19.61 0.48 28.27
CA GLN A 93 -18.75 1.56 27.77
C GLN A 93 -17.41 1.57 28.49
N GLY A 94 -16.32 1.61 27.70
CA GLY A 94 -14.95 1.77 28.18
C GLY A 94 -14.45 0.53 28.93
N THR A 95 -14.88 -0.67 28.59
CA THR A 95 -14.40 -1.91 29.18
C THR A 95 -13.56 -2.73 28.21
N VAL A 96 -12.48 -3.35 28.72
CA VAL A 96 -11.68 -4.34 27.98
C VAL A 96 -11.52 -5.58 28.84
N GLU A 97 -11.85 -6.73 28.29
CA GLU A 97 -11.76 -8.00 29.01
C GLU A 97 -11.08 -9.08 28.14
N PHE A 98 -10.12 -9.77 28.71
CA PHE A 98 -9.49 -10.96 28.17
C PHE A 98 -10.00 -12.17 28.93
N LYS A 99 -10.47 -13.20 28.22
CA LYS A 99 -10.97 -14.46 28.81
C LYS A 99 -10.19 -15.63 28.24
N ASN A 100 -9.27 -16.16 29.05
CA ASN A 100 -8.45 -17.32 28.74
C ASN A 100 -7.77 -17.21 27.37
N VAL A 101 -7.26 -16.01 27.05
CA VAL A 101 -6.70 -15.70 25.73
C VAL A 101 -5.33 -16.34 25.56
N SER A 102 -5.19 -17.12 24.50
CA SER A 102 -3.91 -17.61 23.99
C SER A 102 -3.71 -17.11 22.55
N PHE A 103 -2.48 -16.83 22.22
CA PHE A 103 -2.14 -16.36 20.87
C PHE A 103 -0.82 -16.94 20.38
N ARG A 104 -0.83 -17.39 19.13
CA ARG A 104 0.33 -17.86 18.39
C ARG A 104 0.41 -17.17 17.05
N TYR A 105 1.60 -16.68 16.70
CA TYR A 105 1.83 -16.13 15.36
C TYR A 105 1.74 -17.21 14.28
N PRO A 106 1.30 -16.89 13.06
CA PRO A 106 1.36 -17.82 11.95
C PRO A 106 2.77 -18.41 11.79
N HIS A 107 2.83 -19.73 11.64
CA HIS A 107 4.08 -20.49 11.49
C HIS A 107 4.97 -20.57 12.75
N ALA A 108 4.58 -20.03 13.90
CA ALA A 108 5.28 -20.25 15.14
C ALA A 108 4.95 -21.63 15.73
N SER A 109 5.92 -22.24 16.43
CA SER A 109 5.74 -23.55 17.08
C SER A 109 5.15 -23.44 18.48
N GLU A 110 5.29 -22.28 19.13
CA GLU A 110 4.89 -22.04 20.50
C GLU A 110 3.95 -20.83 20.63
N ASP A 111 3.16 -20.79 21.69
CA ASP A 111 2.28 -19.67 21.99
C ASP A 111 3.09 -18.49 22.52
N GLU A 112 2.88 -17.32 21.95
CA GLU A 112 3.44 -16.05 22.45
C GLU A 112 2.70 -15.60 23.73
N LEU A 113 1.40 -15.86 23.79
CA LEU A 113 0.54 -15.60 24.94
C LEU A 113 -0.21 -16.87 25.31
N SER A 114 -0.27 -17.22 26.60
CA SER A 114 -0.94 -18.42 27.08
C SER A 114 -1.88 -18.10 28.23
N ASN A 115 -3.16 -18.39 28.05
CA ASN A 115 -4.22 -18.34 29.06
C ASN A 115 -4.28 -17.02 29.86
N ILE A 116 -4.26 -15.89 29.16
CA ILE A 116 -4.32 -14.55 29.75
C ILE A 116 -5.77 -14.19 30.06
N SER A 117 -6.03 -13.79 31.33
CA SER A 117 -7.35 -13.35 31.78
C SER A 117 -7.24 -12.11 32.66
N PHE A 118 -7.92 -11.04 32.30
CA PHE A 118 -8.10 -9.82 33.11
C PHE A 118 -9.29 -9.02 32.60
N LYS A 119 -9.79 -8.10 33.43
CA LYS A 119 -10.83 -7.12 33.06
C LYS A 119 -10.40 -5.74 33.52
N ILE A 120 -10.59 -4.75 32.65
CA ILE A 120 -10.40 -3.33 32.90
C ILE A 120 -11.77 -2.67 32.75
N ASN A 121 -12.18 -1.87 33.74
CA ASN A 121 -13.41 -1.11 33.68
C ASN A 121 -13.12 0.35 33.29
N LYS A 122 -14.16 1.06 32.88
CA LYS A 122 -14.09 2.50 32.56
C LYS A 122 -13.36 3.29 33.68
N GLY A 123 -12.43 4.14 33.27
CA GLY A 123 -11.64 4.96 34.16
C GLY A 123 -10.48 4.26 34.89
N GLN A 124 -10.30 2.96 34.67
CA GLN A 124 -9.15 2.23 35.23
C GLN A 124 -7.93 2.27 34.30
N THR A 125 -6.75 2.26 34.90
CA THR A 125 -5.48 2.12 34.20
C THR A 125 -4.85 0.78 34.52
N LEU A 126 -4.47 0.02 33.50
CA LEU A 126 -3.69 -1.22 33.63
C LEU A 126 -2.27 -0.98 33.13
N ALA A 127 -1.27 -1.24 33.96
CA ALA A 127 0.13 -1.24 33.55
C ALA A 127 0.61 -2.68 33.29
N ILE A 128 1.14 -2.93 32.07
CA ILE A 128 1.69 -4.22 31.69
C ILE A 128 3.22 -4.12 31.73
N ILE A 129 3.84 -4.83 32.67
CA ILE A 129 5.27 -4.81 32.92
C ILE A 129 5.90 -6.19 32.59
N GLY A 130 7.07 -6.18 31.99
CA GLY A 130 7.79 -7.40 31.63
C GLY A 130 9.05 -7.11 30.82
N ALA A 131 9.91 -8.10 30.65
CA ALA A 131 11.12 -8.04 29.85
C ALA A 131 10.83 -7.80 28.37
N THR A 132 11.84 -7.42 27.59
CA THR A 132 11.73 -7.39 26.13
C THR A 132 11.43 -8.79 25.59
N GLY A 133 10.49 -8.93 24.67
CA GLY A 133 10.06 -10.23 24.14
C GLY A 133 9.03 -10.97 24.99
N SER A 134 8.46 -10.37 26.05
CA SER A 134 7.44 -11.02 26.90
C SER A 134 6.00 -10.90 26.38
N GLY A 135 5.78 -10.61 25.11
CA GLY A 135 4.45 -10.57 24.50
C GLY A 135 3.62 -9.30 24.76
N LYS A 136 4.16 -8.25 25.41
CA LYS A 136 3.38 -7.03 25.75
C LYS A 136 2.75 -6.35 24.53
N THR A 137 3.53 -6.15 23.49
CA THR A 137 3.05 -5.54 22.24
C THR A 137 2.03 -6.45 21.56
N THR A 138 2.25 -7.75 21.59
CA THR A 138 1.32 -8.74 21.05
C THR A 138 -0.03 -8.68 21.77
N LEU A 139 -0.01 -8.63 23.11
CA LEU A 139 -1.22 -8.53 23.92
C LEU A 139 -2.04 -7.29 23.56
N ILE A 140 -1.39 -6.11 23.48
CA ILE A 140 -2.06 -4.86 23.13
C ILE A 140 -2.59 -4.91 21.69
N SER A 141 -1.91 -5.57 20.76
CA SER A 141 -2.31 -5.68 19.34
C SER A 141 -3.55 -6.55 19.13
N LEU A 142 -3.96 -7.36 20.09
CA LEU A 142 -5.21 -8.14 20.04
C LEU A 142 -6.45 -7.28 20.30
N ILE A 143 -6.32 -6.14 21.02
CA ILE A 143 -7.46 -5.26 21.32
C ILE A 143 -8.01 -4.60 20.05
N PRO A 144 -7.19 -3.93 19.20
CA PRO A 144 -7.66 -3.40 17.91
C PRO A 144 -7.81 -4.48 16.85
N ARG A 145 -7.67 -5.75 17.22
CA ARG A 145 -7.82 -6.89 16.32
C ARG A 145 -6.84 -6.85 15.12
N PHE A 146 -5.58 -6.45 15.35
CA PHE A 146 -4.55 -6.62 14.33
C PHE A 146 -4.22 -8.10 14.10
N TYR A 147 -4.54 -8.93 15.10
CA TYR A 147 -4.53 -10.39 15.05
C TYR A 147 -5.75 -10.92 15.79
N ASP A 148 -6.25 -12.07 15.37
CA ASP A 148 -7.27 -12.81 16.10
C ASP A 148 -6.61 -13.73 17.13
N ALA A 149 -7.14 -13.76 18.35
CA ALA A 149 -6.71 -14.74 19.37
C ALA A 149 -6.88 -16.17 18.83
N THR A 150 -5.90 -17.03 19.13
CA THR A 150 -5.91 -18.46 18.77
C THR A 150 -6.95 -19.18 19.60
N ASP A 151 -6.97 -18.91 20.92
CA ASP A 151 -7.96 -19.41 21.86
C ASP A 151 -8.44 -18.30 22.80
N GLY A 152 -9.63 -18.49 23.38
CA GLY A 152 -10.25 -17.51 24.26
C GLY A 152 -10.90 -16.36 23.53
N GLU A 153 -11.24 -15.31 24.28
CA GLU A 153 -11.99 -14.17 23.76
C GLU A 153 -11.39 -12.85 24.27
N VAL A 154 -11.25 -11.88 23.36
CA VAL A 154 -10.98 -10.48 23.68
C VAL A 154 -12.27 -9.71 23.51
N LEU A 155 -12.75 -9.04 24.56
CA LEU A 155 -13.98 -8.26 24.53
C LEU A 155 -13.66 -6.78 24.74
N VAL A 156 -14.29 -5.95 23.94
CA VAL A 156 -14.35 -4.49 24.09
C VAL A 156 -15.80 -4.15 24.30
N ASP A 157 -16.12 -3.38 25.33
CA ASP A 157 -17.50 -3.03 25.70
C ASP A 157 -18.45 -4.24 25.80
N GLY A 158 -17.93 -5.36 26.33
CA GLY A 158 -18.67 -6.60 26.52
C GLY A 158 -19.00 -7.38 25.25
N VAL A 159 -18.45 -6.97 24.10
CA VAL A 159 -18.61 -7.65 22.80
C VAL A 159 -17.25 -8.16 22.31
N ASN A 160 -17.21 -9.40 21.80
CA ASN A 160 -15.99 -9.96 21.23
C ASN A 160 -15.53 -9.15 20.03
N VAL A 161 -14.23 -8.77 19.98
CA VAL A 161 -13.65 -7.96 18.92
C VAL A 161 -13.85 -8.57 17.52
N LYS A 162 -13.98 -9.90 17.42
CA LYS A 162 -14.27 -10.61 16.17
C LYS A 162 -15.64 -10.29 15.57
N ASN A 163 -16.56 -9.82 16.40
CA ASN A 163 -17.94 -9.57 16.00
C ASN A 163 -18.18 -8.11 15.59
N TYR A 164 -17.26 -7.20 15.89
CA TYR A 164 -17.40 -5.79 15.52
C TYR A 164 -17.18 -5.54 14.03
N LYS A 165 -17.85 -4.51 13.51
CA LYS A 165 -17.39 -3.79 12.32
C LYS A 165 -16.10 -3.07 12.66
N PHE A 166 -15.16 -3.02 11.71
CA PHE A 166 -13.85 -2.40 11.96
C PHE A 166 -13.97 -0.94 12.35
N ASP A 167 -14.74 -0.15 11.61
CA ASP A 167 -14.96 1.27 11.90
C ASP A 167 -15.45 1.47 13.32
N THR A 168 -16.48 0.69 13.75
CA THR A 168 -17.03 0.79 15.10
C THR A 168 -16.02 0.40 16.20
N LEU A 169 -15.17 -0.59 15.95
CA LEU A 169 -14.14 -0.98 16.90
C LEU A 169 -13.05 0.10 16.99
N TYR A 170 -12.62 0.63 15.87
CA TYR A 170 -11.54 1.62 15.82
C TYR A 170 -11.99 2.97 16.37
N ASP A 171 -13.24 3.39 16.17
CA ASP A 171 -13.81 4.59 16.77
C ASP A 171 -13.81 4.57 18.32
N LYS A 172 -13.76 3.37 18.91
CA LYS A 172 -13.69 3.19 20.37
C LYS A 172 -12.28 3.17 20.93
N LEU A 173 -11.26 3.06 20.10
CA LEU A 173 -9.89 2.76 20.50
C LEU A 173 -8.89 3.82 20.05
N GLY A 174 -8.20 4.46 20.97
CA GLY A 174 -6.98 5.20 20.70
C GLY A 174 -5.76 4.29 20.81
N TYR A 175 -5.12 3.94 19.70
CA TYR A 175 -3.93 3.09 19.70
C TYR A 175 -2.67 3.89 19.43
N VAL A 176 -1.78 3.95 20.43
CA VAL A 176 -0.48 4.62 20.33
C VAL A 176 0.62 3.59 20.11
N THR A 177 1.30 3.67 18.98
CA THR A 177 2.39 2.76 18.62
C THR A 177 3.70 3.13 19.33
N GLN A 178 4.56 2.13 19.58
CA GLN A 178 5.90 2.35 20.17
C GLN A 178 6.80 3.21 19.27
N LYS A 179 6.65 3.12 17.95
CA LYS A 179 7.35 3.96 16.99
C LYS A 179 6.37 4.94 16.37
N ALA A 180 6.58 6.22 16.61
CA ALA A 180 5.84 7.28 15.95
C ALA A 180 6.18 7.30 14.45
N VAL A 181 5.17 7.24 13.59
CA VAL A 181 5.31 7.37 12.14
C VAL A 181 4.65 8.67 11.72
N LEU A 182 5.44 9.61 11.24
CA LEU A 182 4.94 10.86 10.66
C LEU A 182 4.97 10.74 9.14
N PHE A 183 3.87 11.11 8.51
CA PHE A 183 3.74 11.15 7.06
C PHE A 183 4.31 12.46 6.52
N ALA A 184 4.74 12.43 5.26
CA ALA A 184 5.12 13.65 4.56
C ALA A 184 3.88 14.53 4.37
N GLY A 185 3.92 15.77 4.84
CA GLY A 185 2.81 16.69 4.84
C GLY A 185 2.93 17.70 5.97
N SER A 186 1.93 18.57 6.18
CA SER A 186 1.93 19.50 7.28
C SER A 186 1.64 18.82 8.63
N ILE A 187 1.89 19.52 9.74
CA ILE A 187 1.47 19.06 11.07
C ILE A 187 -0.05 18.88 11.10
N ARG A 188 -0.80 19.84 10.55
CA ARG A 188 -2.27 19.75 10.40
C ARG A 188 -2.70 18.45 9.72
N GLU A 189 -2.12 18.12 8.55
CA GLU A 189 -2.43 16.88 7.82
C GLU A 189 -2.07 15.62 8.61
N ASN A 190 -1.01 15.66 9.42
CA ASN A 190 -0.64 14.55 10.28
C ASN A 190 -1.58 14.37 11.48
N VAL A 191 -2.13 15.48 12.03
CA VAL A 191 -3.11 15.44 13.14
C VAL A 191 -4.44 14.87 12.67
N PHE A 192 -4.91 15.32 11.51
CA PHE A 192 -6.17 14.86 10.91
C PHE A 192 -5.97 13.67 9.97
N PHE A 193 -4.84 12.96 10.06
CA PHE A 193 -4.59 11.79 9.25
C PHE A 193 -5.50 10.64 9.66
N GLY A 194 -6.43 10.28 8.79
CA GLY A 194 -7.39 9.20 8.97
C GLY A 194 -8.83 9.69 8.83
N GLU A 195 -9.75 8.75 8.78
CA GLU A 195 -11.16 9.04 8.81
C GLU A 195 -11.59 9.28 10.26
N SER A 196 -11.94 10.52 10.61
CA SER A 196 -12.47 10.90 11.91
C SER A 196 -13.88 11.46 11.76
N ALA A 197 -14.75 11.17 12.71
CA ALA A 197 -16.06 11.80 12.80
C ALA A 197 -15.98 13.28 13.26
N ALA A 198 -14.84 13.70 13.82
CA ALA A 198 -14.63 15.07 14.25
C ALA A 198 -14.34 15.98 13.05
N PRO A 199 -14.92 17.20 13.00
CA PRO A 199 -14.64 18.15 11.93
C PRO A 199 -13.19 18.66 12.02
N GLU A 200 -12.52 18.80 10.87
CA GLU A 200 -11.15 19.32 10.75
C GLU A 200 -11.09 20.85 10.96
N THR A 201 -11.49 21.31 12.15
CA THR A 201 -11.51 22.74 12.51
C THR A 201 -10.21 23.16 13.18
N ASP A 202 -9.90 24.48 13.14
CA ASP A 202 -8.75 25.06 13.84
C ASP A 202 -8.87 24.91 15.36
N GLU A 203 -10.09 24.87 15.88
CA GLU A 203 -10.37 24.66 17.29
C GLU A 203 -9.99 23.23 17.72
N GLU A 204 -10.41 22.23 16.95
CA GLU A 204 -10.03 20.83 17.20
C GLU A 204 -8.52 20.60 17.04
N LEU A 205 -7.90 21.23 16.06
CA LEU A 205 -6.45 21.19 15.89
C LEU A 205 -5.73 21.75 17.12
N LYS A 206 -6.18 22.89 17.61
CA LYS A 206 -5.60 23.53 18.80
C LYS A 206 -5.79 22.65 20.04
N ASN A 207 -6.99 22.11 20.24
CA ASN A 207 -7.29 21.21 21.34
C ASN A 207 -6.39 19.95 21.29
N ALA A 208 -6.20 19.37 20.10
CA ALA A 208 -5.33 18.21 19.92
C ALA A 208 -3.87 18.52 20.27
N ILE A 209 -3.35 19.68 19.84
CA ILE A 209 -2.00 20.15 20.13
C ILE A 209 -1.80 20.41 21.64
N GLU A 210 -2.76 21.05 22.29
CA GLU A 210 -2.73 21.32 23.73
C GLU A 210 -2.76 20.04 24.56
N LEU A 211 -3.67 19.12 24.24
CA LEU A 211 -3.77 17.83 24.92
C LEU A 211 -2.53 16.96 24.73
N SER A 212 -1.90 17.06 23.57
CA SER A 212 -0.65 16.36 23.27
C SER A 212 0.57 17.00 23.92
N GLN A 213 0.41 18.15 24.57
CA GLN A 213 1.53 18.97 25.08
C GLN A 213 2.55 19.30 23.98
N ALA A 214 2.10 19.39 22.74
CA ALA A 214 2.94 19.69 21.58
C ALA A 214 3.04 21.19 21.29
N GLU A 215 2.32 22.04 22.01
CA GLU A 215 2.22 23.49 21.79
C GLU A 215 3.61 24.15 21.76
N GLU A 216 4.45 23.91 22.75
CA GLU A 216 5.82 24.45 22.80
C GLU A 216 6.69 24.04 21.60
N PHE A 217 6.45 22.86 21.06
CA PHE A 217 7.15 22.37 19.87
C PHE A 217 6.63 23.06 18.60
N VAL A 218 5.32 23.13 18.44
CA VAL A 218 4.67 23.71 17.25
C VAL A 218 4.95 25.21 17.18
N ASP A 219 4.89 25.93 18.28
CA ASP A 219 5.17 27.36 18.36
C ASP A 219 6.61 27.75 18.00
N LYS A 220 7.56 26.83 18.16
CA LYS A 220 8.96 27.04 17.76
C LYS A 220 9.20 26.87 16.26
N LEU A 221 8.23 26.33 15.54
CA LEU A 221 8.35 26.12 14.09
C LEU A 221 7.97 27.39 13.32
N PRO A 222 8.69 27.73 12.23
CA PRO A 222 8.47 28.96 11.49
C PRO A 222 7.04 29.14 10.97
N ASP A 223 6.40 28.03 10.58
CA ASP A 223 5.07 27.99 9.97
C ASP A 223 4.01 27.38 10.91
N GLY A 224 4.32 27.17 12.19
CA GLY A 224 3.42 26.58 13.17
C GLY A 224 2.84 25.25 12.71
N THR A 225 1.51 25.13 12.69
CA THR A 225 0.78 23.91 12.28
C THR A 225 0.89 23.58 10.80
N GLU A 226 1.23 24.56 9.95
CA GLU A 226 1.43 24.37 8.51
C GLU A 226 2.88 23.96 8.16
N HIS A 227 3.72 23.83 9.18
CA HIS A 227 5.11 23.37 8.96
C HIS A 227 5.15 21.99 8.33
N MET A 228 5.92 21.88 7.21
CA MET A 228 6.04 20.65 6.45
C MET A 228 6.97 19.64 7.13
N ILE A 229 6.45 18.46 7.41
CA ILE A 229 7.18 17.31 7.93
C ILE A 229 7.63 16.46 6.75
N SER A 230 8.90 16.10 6.72
CA SER A 230 9.44 15.18 5.72
C SER A 230 9.05 13.74 6.06
N GLN A 231 9.08 12.86 5.07
CA GLN A 231 8.77 11.43 5.25
C GLN A 231 9.52 10.83 6.45
N MET A 232 8.80 10.16 7.34
CA MET A 232 9.26 9.60 8.61
C MET A 232 9.80 10.65 9.61
N GLY A 233 9.45 11.93 9.44
CA GLY A 233 9.87 13.01 10.33
C GLY A 233 11.39 13.21 10.38
N ARG A 234 12.09 13.11 9.26
CA ARG A 234 13.56 13.24 9.23
C ARG A 234 14.05 14.65 9.58
N ASN A 235 13.22 15.65 9.38
CA ASN A 235 13.48 17.04 9.73
C ASN A 235 13.04 17.40 11.17
N VAL A 236 12.53 16.43 11.95
CA VAL A 236 12.12 16.61 13.34
C VAL A 236 13.03 15.79 14.24
N SER A 237 13.50 16.36 15.36
CA SER A 237 14.41 15.66 16.28
C SER A 237 13.75 14.45 16.96
N GLY A 238 14.55 13.45 17.34
CA GLY A 238 14.07 12.22 17.96
C GLY A 238 13.23 12.43 19.24
N GLY A 239 13.50 13.48 20.01
CA GLY A 239 12.73 13.84 21.20
C GLY A 239 11.41 14.56 20.91
N GLN A 240 11.28 15.15 19.73
CA GLN A 240 10.09 15.88 19.27
C GLN A 240 9.06 14.95 18.60
N LYS A 241 9.49 13.82 18.04
CA LYS A 241 8.61 12.83 17.39
C LYS A 241 7.54 12.23 18.30
N PRO A 242 7.86 11.76 19.52
CA PRO A 242 6.83 11.20 20.42
C PRO A 242 5.79 12.21 20.85
N VAL A 243 6.19 13.47 21.09
CA VAL A 243 5.27 14.54 21.51
C VAL A 243 4.24 14.82 20.42
N SER A 244 4.64 14.85 19.16
CA SER A 244 3.71 15.11 18.03
C SER A 244 2.73 13.96 17.76
N TYR A 245 3.12 12.71 18.03
CA TYR A 245 2.35 11.55 17.59
C TYR A 245 1.55 10.89 18.71
N THR A 246 2.15 10.73 19.88
CA THR A 246 1.60 9.94 20.99
C THR A 246 0.31 10.52 21.54
N HIS A 247 0.15 11.84 21.44
CA HIS A 247 -0.97 12.55 22.02
C HIS A 247 -1.99 13.01 20.98
N LEU A 248 -1.58 13.26 19.74
CA LEU A 248 -2.46 13.78 18.70
C LEU A 248 -3.58 12.81 18.32
N ARG A 249 -3.32 11.49 18.38
CA ARG A 249 -4.30 10.44 18.06
C ARG A 249 -5.13 9.96 19.26
N ALA A 250 -4.67 10.20 20.49
CA ALA A 250 -5.41 9.84 21.70
C ALA A 250 -6.67 10.73 21.93
N HIS A 251 -6.84 11.79 21.15
CA HIS A 251 -7.96 12.71 21.25
C HIS A 251 -9.24 12.20 20.57
N GLU A 252 -9.13 11.37 19.53
CA GLU A 252 -10.30 10.85 18.81
C GLU A 252 -11.23 10.00 19.70
N THR A 253 -10.70 9.43 20.78
CA THR A 253 -11.47 8.60 21.71
C THR A 253 -12.12 9.38 22.85
N ARG A 254 -11.75 10.64 23.09
CA ARG A 254 -12.28 11.42 24.24
C ARG A 254 -13.52 12.23 23.92
N SER A 255 -13.81 12.51 22.66
CA SER A 255 -15.02 13.24 22.26
C SER A 255 -16.31 12.39 22.36
N ASN A 256 -16.17 11.09 22.57
CA ASN A 256 -17.28 10.13 22.73
C ASN A 256 -17.43 9.57 24.15
N LEU A 257 -16.79 10.19 25.16
CA LEU A 257 -16.96 9.92 26.59
C LEU A 257 -17.73 11.05 27.26
#